data_954309755d36a21811ff8ff4bfb9f7f5
#
_entry.id   954309755d36a21811ff8ff4bfb9f7f5
#
_cell.length_a   1.000
_cell.length_b   1.000
_cell.length_c   1.000
_cell.angle_alpha   90.00
_cell.angle_beta   90.00
_cell.angle_gamma   90.00
#
_symmetry.space_group_name_H-M   'P 1'
#
loop_
_entity.id
_entity.type
_entity.pdbx_description
1 polymer ?
#
loop_
_entity_poly.entity_id
_entity_poly.type
_entity_poly.pdbx_seq_one_letter_code
_entity_poly.pdbx_strand_id
1 'polypeptide(L)'
;AASDVYKRQDVVLSEPKVPFKETIRKKSDVEYKYKKQSGGHGQYGHVKMTFEPSGDLDTPYVFEQVVVGGAVPKNYFPAVEKGVQESVVKGPLAAYPVVGVKAVLYDGSYHPVDSSEMAFKTAARQAFKSAFIQANPVILEPIVSLSVVVPDSYTGDIMGDLNKKRGRVLGMNPTDHGKTEIVADIPLSELYGYSTNLRSMTGGRGS
;
A
#
# COMPACT_ATOMS: atom_id res chain seq x y z
N ALA A 1 10.31 12.29 -21.59
CA ALA A 1 11.74 12.50 -21.38
C ALA A 1 12.47 11.26 -20.83
N ALA A 2 12.06 10.68 -19.70
CA ALA A 2 12.71 9.46 -19.18
C ALA A 2 12.49 8.26 -20.12
N SER A 3 11.31 8.11 -20.69
CA SER A 3 10.99 7.01 -21.60
C SER A 3 11.82 7.02 -22.88
N ASP A 4 12.25 8.17 -23.34
CA ASP A 4 13.02 8.29 -24.58
C ASP A 4 14.49 7.89 -24.39
N VAL A 5 15.03 8.10 -23.20
CA VAL A 5 16.39 7.66 -22.84
C VAL A 5 16.46 6.13 -22.80
N TYR A 6 15.43 5.48 -22.28
CA TYR A 6 15.40 4.02 -22.19
C TYR A 6 15.18 3.36 -23.55
N LYS A 7 14.39 3.95 -24.42
CA LYS A 7 14.17 3.43 -25.79
C LYS A 7 15.45 3.35 -26.61
N ARG A 8 16.42 4.20 -26.34
CA ARG A 8 17.70 4.23 -27.05
C ARG A 8 18.71 3.18 -26.54
N GLN A 9 18.39 2.44 -25.49
CA GLN A 9 19.34 1.57 -24.80
C GLN A 9 18.90 0.12 -24.69
N ASP A 10 17.89 -0.30 -25.46
CA ASP A 10 17.29 -1.64 -25.40
C ASP A 10 16.92 -2.08 -23.98
N VAL A 11 16.53 -1.11 -23.12
CA VAL A 11 16.00 -1.35 -21.80
C VAL A 11 14.49 -1.35 -21.88
N VAL A 12 13.87 -2.46 -21.50
CA VAL A 12 12.43 -2.62 -21.49
C VAL A 12 11.94 -2.44 -20.05
N LEU A 13 11.06 -1.47 -19.84
CA LEU A 13 10.41 -1.22 -18.57
C LEU A 13 8.93 -1.55 -18.68
N SER A 14 8.43 -2.32 -17.71
CA SER A 14 7.01 -2.44 -17.50
C SER A 14 6.55 -1.28 -16.61
N GLU A 15 5.44 -0.64 -16.97
CA GLU A 15 4.82 0.38 -16.14
C GLU A 15 4.54 -0.18 -14.74
N PRO A 16 4.73 0.61 -13.67
CA PRO A 16 4.39 0.16 -12.33
C PRO A 16 2.88 -0.08 -12.27
N LYS A 17 2.51 -1.32 -11.95
CA LYS A 17 1.10 -1.70 -11.82
C LYS A 17 0.44 -1.02 -10.62
N VAL A 18 1.23 -0.48 -9.71
CA VAL A 18 0.78 0.00 -8.42
C VAL A 18 1.50 1.31 -8.09
N PRO A 19 0.78 2.45 -7.95
CA PRO A 19 1.35 3.67 -7.39
C PRO A 19 1.74 3.47 -5.92
N PHE A 20 2.26 4.52 -5.27
CA PHE A 20 2.49 4.48 -3.83
C PHE A 20 1.20 4.14 -3.09
N LYS A 21 1.31 3.30 -2.07
CA LYS A 21 0.20 2.90 -1.20
C LYS A 21 0.67 2.90 0.25
N GLU A 22 -0.30 2.88 1.17
CA GLU A 22 -0.02 2.76 2.59
C GLU A 22 -0.56 1.44 3.11
N THR A 23 0.10 0.89 4.12
CA THR A 23 -0.38 -0.29 4.82
C THR A 23 0.11 -0.30 6.27
N ILE A 24 -0.36 -1.26 7.04
CA ILE A 24 0.05 -1.46 8.42
C ILE A 24 0.83 -2.76 8.57
N ARG A 25 1.72 -2.82 9.57
CA ARG A 25 2.56 -3.99 9.82
C ARG A 25 2.17 -4.79 11.05
N LYS A 26 1.41 -4.22 11.96
CA LYS A 26 0.99 -4.91 13.18
C LYS A 26 -0.47 -4.66 13.49
N LYS A 27 -1.00 -5.47 14.43
CA LYS A 27 -2.36 -5.35 14.92
C LYS A 27 -2.48 -4.20 15.93
N SER A 28 -3.58 -3.47 15.84
CA SER A 28 -3.97 -2.43 16.79
C SER A 28 -5.39 -2.66 17.25
N ASP A 29 -5.65 -2.45 18.53
CA ASP A 29 -6.97 -2.53 19.14
C ASP A 29 -7.34 -1.12 19.62
N VAL A 30 -8.43 -0.58 19.13
CA VAL A 30 -8.84 0.79 19.40
C VAL A 30 -10.30 0.87 19.75
N GLU A 31 -10.61 1.88 20.53
CA GLU A 31 -11.97 2.24 20.88
C GLU A 31 -12.19 3.72 20.53
N TYR A 32 -13.30 4.02 19.90
CA TYR A 32 -13.68 5.42 19.65
C TYR A 32 -15.15 5.63 19.94
N LYS A 33 -15.42 6.60 20.79
CA LYS A 33 -16.77 7.05 21.13
C LYS A 33 -16.96 8.44 20.53
N TYR A 34 -17.74 8.52 19.47
CA TYR A 34 -18.15 9.78 18.89
C TYR A 34 -19.45 10.23 19.58
N LYS A 35 -19.32 11.22 20.43
CA LYS A 35 -20.43 11.77 21.19
C LYS A 35 -20.45 13.29 21.04
N LYS A 36 -21.54 13.83 20.53
CA LYS A 36 -21.69 15.26 20.35
C LYS A 36 -23.10 15.67 20.77
N GLN A 37 -23.19 16.66 21.62
CA GLN A 37 -24.44 17.29 22.03
C GLN A 37 -24.34 18.78 21.78
N SER A 38 -25.23 19.30 20.93
CA SER A 38 -25.34 20.75 20.71
C SER A 38 -26.80 21.07 20.38
N GLY A 39 -27.48 21.69 21.32
CA GLY A 39 -28.76 22.36 21.15
C GLY A 39 -29.86 21.60 20.37
N GLY A 40 -30.15 20.35 20.69
CA GLY A 40 -31.16 19.55 20.00
C GLY A 40 -30.79 18.08 20.02
N HIS A 41 -30.87 17.40 18.87
CA HIS A 41 -30.46 16.01 18.78
C HIS A 41 -28.95 15.89 18.90
N GLY A 42 -28.49 15.04 19.82
CA GLY A 42 -27.10 14.68 19.94
C GLY A 42 -26.67 13.69 18.85
N GLN A 43 -25.40 13.36 18.83
CA GLN A 43 -24.86 12.30 18.01
C GLN A 43 -24.12 11.30 18.92
N TYR A 44 -24.26 10.02 18.62
CA TYR A 44 -23.62 8.96 19.39
C TYR A 44 -23.27 7.78 18.50
N GLY A 45 -22.00 7.47 18.39
CA GLY A 45 -21.50 6.25 17.75
C GLY A 45 -20.28 5.76 18.53
N HIS A 46 -20.32 4.51 18.98
CA HIS A 46 -19.25 3.93 19.79
C HIS A 46 -18.86 2.58 19.24
N VAL A 47 -17.59 2.44 18.87
CA VAL A 47 -17.03 1.22 18.30
C VAL A 47 -15.79 0.80 19.03
N LYS A 48 -15.62 -0.51 19.17
CA LYS A 48 -14.36 -1.15 19.55
C LYS A 48 -13.96 -2.04 18.39
N MET A 49 -12.79 -1.77 17.84
CA MET A 49 -12.34 -2.40 16.61
C MET A 49 -10.87 -2.82 16.70
N THR A 50 -10.54 -3.91 16.01
CA THR A 50 -9.16 -4.27 15.74
C THR A 50 -8.85 -4.05 14.27
N PHE A 51 -7.62 -3.63 14.00
CA PHE A 51 -7.07 -3.48 12.67
C PHE A 51 -5.76 -4.24 12.60
N GLU A 52 -5.62 -5.09 11.60
CA GLU A 52 -4.43 -5.92 11.44
C GLU A 52 -4.10 -6.11 9.96
N PRO A 53 -2.87 -6.52 9.62
CA PRO A 53 -2.57 -6.89 8.24
C PRO A 53 -3.48 -8.03 7.78
N SER A 54 -4.07 -7.87 6.58
CA SER A 54 -4.94 -8.91 6.02
C SER A 54 -4.17 -10.04 5.33
N GLY A 55 -2.90 -9.80 5.00
CA GLY A 55 -2.10 -10.73 4.20
C GLY A 55 -2.33 -10.61 2.69
N ASP A 56 -3.19 -9.71 2.25
CA ASP A 56 -3.51 -9.50 0.84
C ASP A 56 -3.36 -8.02 0.48
N LEU A 57 -2.24 -7.67 -0.15
CA LEU A 57 -1.96 -6.30 -0.57
C LEU A 57 -2.69 -5.89 -1.85
N ASP A 58 -3.39 -6.80 -2.50
CA ASP A 58 -4.20 -6.50 -3.69
C ASP A 58 -5.60 -6.00 -3.34
N THR A 59 -6.01 -6.20 -2.09
CA THR A 59 -7.32 -5.77 -1.59
C THR A 59 -7.14 -4.64 -0.58
N PRO A 60 -7.86 -3.51 -0.72
CA PRO A 60 -7.75 -2.39 0.21
C PRO A 60 -8.09 -2.79 1.64
N TYR A 61 -9.23 -3.41 1.86
CA TYR A 61 -9.64 -3.83 3.19
C TYR A 61 -10.50 -5.09 3.15
N VAL A 62 -10.54 -5.76 4.29
CA VAL A 62 -11.53 -6.78 4.62
C VAL A 62 -12.25 -6.31 5.88
N PHE A 63 -13.56 -6.37 5.91
CA PHE A 63 -14.35 -5.99 7.07
C PHE A 63 -15.08 -7.20 7.63
N GLU A 64 -14.97 -7.39 8.94
CA GLU A 64 -15.68 -8.42 9.69
C GLU A 64 -16.33 -7.80 10.92
N GLN A 65 -17.41 -8.41 11.39
CA GLN A 65 -18.00 -8.09 12.68
C GLN A 65 -18.16 -9.37 13.50
N VAL A 66 -17.91 -9.27 14.79
CA VAL A 66 -18.09 -10.35 15.77
C VAL A 66 -18.80 -9.83 17.01
N VAL A 67 -19.69 -8.86 16.83
CA VAL A 67 -20.43 -8.22 17.92
C VAL A 67 -21.38 -9.21 18.57
N VAL A 68 -21.38 -9.23 19.91
CA VAL A 68 -22.21 -10.12 20.72
C VAL A 68 -23.28 -9.31 21.45
N GLY A 69 -24.48 -9.88 21.59
CA GLY A 69 -25.53 -9.32 22.43
C GLY A 69 -26.16 -8.03 21.94
N GLY A 70 -25.99 -7.67 20.65
CA GLY A 70 -26.58 -6.46 20.10
C GLY A 70 -25.94 -5.16 20.61
N ALA A 71 -24.72 -5.24 21.11
CA ALA A 71 -23.99 -4.06 21.63
C ALA A 71 -23.94 -2.92 20.61
N VAL A 72 -23.72 -3.27 19.33
CA VAL A 72 -23.94 -2.39 18.18
C VAL A 72 -25.07 -3.03 17.36
N PRO A 73 -26.19 -2.34 17.15
CA PRO A 73 -27.27 -2.88 16.32
C PRO A 73 -26.81 -3.20 14.91
N LYS A 74 -27.32 -4.29 14.36
CA LYS A 74 -26.92 -4.80 13.03
C LYS A 74 -27.13 -3.78 11.91
N ASN A 75 -28.14 -2.92 12.03
CA ASN A 75 -28.39 -1.89 11.03
C ASN A 75 -27.29 -0.84 10.92
N TYR A 76 -26.37 -0.76 11.89
CA TYR A 76 -25.22 0.14 11.84
C TYR A 76 -23.94 -0.52 11.31
N PHE A 77 -23.90 -1.83 11.12
CA PHE A 77 -22.73 -2.51 10.55
C PHE A 77 -22.32 -1.96 9.18
N PRO A 78 -23.27 -1.74 8.23
CA PRO A 78 -22.90 -1.12 6.95
C PRO A 78 -22.31 0.28 7.08
N ALA A 79 -22.74 1.05 8.06
CA ALA A 79 -22.20 2.39 8.32
C ALA A 79 -20.76 2.32 8.82
N VAL A 80 -20.46 1.38 9.71
CA VAL A 80 -19.09 1.14 10.20
C VAL A 80 -18.17 0.71 9.04
N GLU A 81 -18.62 -0.23 8.22
CA GLU A 81 -17.87 -0.65 7.03
C GLU A 81 -17.63 0.50 6.07
N LYS A 82 -18.66 1.32 5.84
CA LYS A 82 -18.52 2.50 4.97
C LYS A 82 -17.49 3.49 5.50
N GLY A 83 -17.39 3.65 6.81
CA GLY A 83 -16.34 4.44 7.45
C GLY A 83 -14.94 3.92 7.13
N VAL A 84 -14.74 2.61 7.16
CA VAL A 84 -13.50 1.96 6.76
C VAL A 84 -13.26 2.15 5.27
N GLN A 85 -14.28 1.93 4.43
CA GLN A 85 -14.19 2.08 2.98
C GLN A 85 -13.76 3.49 2.56
N GLU A 86 -14.32 4.50 3.18
CA GLU A 86 -13.93 5.90 2.92
C GLU A 86 -12.51 6.19 3.41
N SER A 87 -12.11 5.60 4.52
CA SER A 87 -10.79 5.83 5.13
C SER A 87 -9.63 5.25 4.30
N VAL A 88 -9.86 4.16 3.56
CA VAL A 88 -8.80 3.54 2.74
C VAL A 88 -8.51 4.30 1.45
N VAL A 89 -9.35 5.25 1.07
CA VAL A 89 -9.14 6.05 -0.16
C VAL A 89 -7.92 6.95 -0.02
N LYS A 90 -7.75 7.58 1.14
CA LYS A 90 -6.61 8.45 1.46
C LYS A 90 -6.09 8.09 2.84
N GLY A 91 -4.94 7.45 2.89
CA GLY A 91 -4.34 6.99 4.13
C GLY A 91 -3.88 8.12 5.04
N PRO A 92 -3.84 7.85 6.36
CA PRO A 92 -3.44 8.85 7.36
C PRO A 92 -1.98 9.26 7.30
N LEU A 93 -1.11 8.47 6.65
CA LEU A 93 0.33 8.72 6.64
C LEU A 93 0.73 9.77 5.61
N ALA A 94 0.31 9.60 4.36
CA ALA A 94 0.70 10.47 3.25
C ALA A 94 -0.40 10.66 2.21
N ALA A 95 -1.65 10.34 2.55
CA ALA A 95 -2.83 10.45 1.69
C ALA A 95 -2.81 9.52 0.46
N TYR A 96 -1.98 8.49 0.47
CA TYR A 96 -2.02 7.45 -0.56
C TYR A 96 -3.11 6.42 -0.25
N PRO A 97 -3.60 5.69 -1.26
CA PRO A 97 -4.56 4.61 -1.01
C PRO A 97 -4.01 3.56 -0.04
N VAL A 98 -4.86 3.07 0.85
CA VAL A 98 -4.51 2.03 1.82
C VAL A 98 -4.84 0.66 1.26
N VAL A 99 -3.98 -0.32 1.50
CA VAL A 99 -4.19 -1.72 1.15
C VAL A 99 -3.81 -2.63 2.30
N GLY A 100 -4.31 -3.86 2.26
CA GLY A 100 -3.86 -4.93 3.14
C GLY A 100 -4.31 -4.80 4.59
N VAL A 101 -5.50 -4.23 4.84
CA VAL A 101 -6.03 -4.01 6.19
C VAL A 101 -7.25 -4.90 6.43
N LYS A 102 -7.26 -5.59 7.56
CA LYS A 102 -8.43 -6.30 8.07
C LYS A 102 -8.98 -5.54 9.27
N ALA A 103 -10.21 -5.06 9.14
CA ALA A 103 -10.93 -4.33 10.17
C ALA A 103 -12.00 -5.23 10.78
N VAL A 104 -11.98 -5.36 12.11
CA VAL A 104 -12.94 -6.20 12.84
C VAL A 104 -13.66 -5.34 13.88
N LEU A 105 -14.97 -5.23 13.74
CA LEU A 105 -15.84 -4.62 14.75
C LEU A 105 -16.22 -5.72 15.75
N TYR A 106 -15.84 -5.57 17.02
CA TYR A 106 -16.10 -6.60 18.01
C TYR A 106 -16.99 -6.16 19.17
N ASP A 107 -17.12 -4.84 19.39
CA ASP A 107 -17.95 -4.32 20.48
C ASP A 107 -18.27 -2.85 20.23
N GLY A 108 -19.01 -2.26 21.13
CA GLY A 108 -19.38 -0.86 21.10
C GLY A 108 -20.59 -0.63 21.98
N SER A 109 -21.28 0.46 21.75
CA SER A 109 -22.57 0.77 22.37
C SER A 109 -23.37 1.71 21.49
N TYR A 110 -24.64 1.86 21.78
CA TYR A 110 -25.51 2.77 21.06
C TYR A 110 -26.37 3.56 22.02
N HIS A 111 -26.92 4.67 21.52
CA HIS A 111 -27.89 5.48 22.22
C HIS A 111 -29.22 5.41 21.47
N PRO A 112 -30.36 5.14 22.16
CA PRO A 112 -31.66 4.94 21.49
C PRO A 112 -32.12 6.12 20.63
N VAL A 113 -31.72 7.34 20.98
CA VAL A 113 -32.12 8.56 20.27
C VAL A 113 -31.01 9.13 19.39
N ASP A 114 -29.77 9.20 19.93
CA ASP A 114 -28.69 9.97 19.33
C ASP A 114 -27.83 9.15 18.35
N SER A 115 -27.97 7.83 18.33
CA SER A 115 -27.24 6.99 17.38
C SER A 115 -27.83 7.11 15.97
N SER A 116 -26.92 7.13 14.99
CA SER A 116 -27.26 7.22 13.57
C SER A 116 -26.18 6.55 12.74
N GLU A 117 -26.48 6.29 11.48
CA GLU A 117 -25.50 5.80 10.51
C GLU A 117 -24.32 6.75 10.39
N MET A 118 -24.59 8.06 10.33
CA MET A 118 -23.53 9.08 10.27
C MET A 118 -22.61 9.05 11.48
N ALA A 119 -23.17 8.88 12.67
CA ALA A 119 -22.39 8.83 13.91
C ALA A 119 -21.47 7.61 13.95
N PHE A 120 -21.96 6.44 13.54
CA PHE A 120 -21.16 5.22 13.47
C PHE A 120 -20.12 5.26 12.36
N LYS A 121 -20.45 5.83 11.21
CA LYS A 121 -19.46 6.04 10.14
C LYS A 121 -18.32 6.94 10.61
N THR A 122 -18.66 8.03 11.27
CA THR A 122 -17.66 8.96 11.83
C THR A 122 -16.80 8.27 12.90
N ALA A 123 -17.40 7.50 13.79
CA ALA A 123 -16.69 6.74 14.81
C ALA A 123 -15.70 5.75 14.18
N ALA A 124 -16.13 5.03 13.15
CA ALA A 124 -15.27 4.08 12.43
C ALA A 124 -14.09 4.77 11.73
N ARG A 125 -14.32 5.94 11.12
CA ARG A 125 -13.26 6.71 10.47
C ARG A 125 -12.21 7.18 11.48
N GLN A 126 -12.64 7.64 12.64
CA GLN A 126 -11.72 8.08 13.70
C GLN A 126 -10.98 6.89 14.30
N ALA A 127 -11.66 5.76 14.51
CA ALA A 127 -11.03 4.53 14.97
C ALA A 127 -9.95 4.06 13.98
N PHE A 128 -10.26 4.07 12.70
CA PHE A 128 -9.30 3.72 11.64
C PHE A 128 -8.05 4.60 11.70
N LYS A 129 -8.23 5.91 11.77
CA LYS A 129 -7.12 6.86 11.82
C LYS A 129 -6.21 6.63 13.03
N SER A 130 -6.80 6.43 14.19
CA SER A 130 -6.06 6.17 15.43
C SER A 130 -5.32 4.83 15.36
N ALA A 131 -6.00 3.78 14.91
CA ALA A 131 -5.43 2.45 14.81
C ALA A 131 -4.28 2.39 13.80
N PHE A 132 -4.44 3.05 12.67
CA PHE A 132 -3.45 3.06 11.60
C PHE A 132 -2.10 3.61 12.08
N ILE A 133 -2.14 4.73 12.78
CA ILE A 133 -0.93 5.35 13.35
C ILE A 133 -0.25 4.41 14.36
N GLN A 134 -1.03 3.67 15.16
CA GLN A 134 -0.51 2.75 16.18
C GLN A 134 -0.03 1.41 15.61
N ALA A 135 -0.40 1.09 14.39
CA ALA A 135 -0.15 -0.21 13.76
C ALA A 135 1.12 -0.25 12.90
N ASN A 136 2.10 0.59 13.20
CA ASN A 136 3.36 0.68 12.49
C ASN A 136 3.16 0.87 10.97
N PRO A 137 2.58 2.00 10.54
CA PRO A 137 2.25 2.22 9.15
C PRO A 137 3.49 2.42 8.29
N VAL A 138 3.41 1.99 7.04
CA VAL A 138 4.50 2.12 6.06
C VAL A 138 3.94 2.52 4.71
N ILE A 139 4.80 3.13 3.89
CA ILE A 139 4.51 3.43 2.50
C ILE A 139 5.09 2.30 1.65
N LEU A 140 4.25 1.74 0.79
CA LEU A 140 4.65 0.77 -0.22
C LEU A 140 5.01 1.53 -1.49
N GLU A 141 6.20 1.30 -1.99
CA GLU A 141 6.67 1.95 -3.22
C GLU A 141 6.41 1.10 -4.45
N PRO A 142 6.20 1.71 -5.63
CA PRO A 142 6.03 0.95 -6.86
C PRO A 142 7.32 0.24 -7.26
N ILE A 143 7.17 -1.01 -7.68
CA ILE A 143 8.24 -1.84 -8.23
C ILE A 143 7.98 -2.01 -9.73
N VAL A 144 9.02 -1.91 -10.55
CA VAL A 144 8.94 -2.12 -11.99
C VAL A 144 9.79 -3.30 -12.40
N SER A 145 9.41 -3.95 -13.50
CA SER A 145 10.22 -4.98 -14.14
C SER A 145 11.19 -4.33 -15.12
N LEU A 146 12.45 -4.72 -15.03
CA LEU A 146 13.54 -4.23 -15.85
C LEU A 146 14.14 -5.39 -16.64
N SER A 147 14.34 -5.20 -17.96
CA SER A 147 15.11 -6.11 -18.79
C SER A 147 16.27 -5.32 -19.41
N VAL A 148 17.49 -5.78 -19.19
CA VAL A 148 18.72 -5.13 -19.68
C VAL A 148 19.54 -6.15 -20.46
N VAL A 149 19.92 -5.81 -21.69
CA VAL A 149 20.80 -6.64 -22.51
C VAL A 149 22.20 -6.04 -22.52
N VAL A 150 23.17 -6.80 -22.05
CA VAL A 150 24.57 -6.35 -21.93
C VAL A 150 25.52 -7.43 -22.47
N PRO A 151 26.76 -7.04 -22.90
CA PRO A 151 27.79 -8.03 -23.21
C PRO A 151 28.07 -8.93 -21.99
N ASP A 152 28.33 -10.22 -22.22
CA ASP A 152 28.53 -11.22 -21.17
C ASP A 152 29.58 -10.79 -20.13
N SER A 153 30.60 -10.09 -20.54
CA SER A 153 31.68 -9.63 -19.66
C SER A 153 31.23 -8.61 -18.61
N TYR A 154 30.07 -7.97 -18.78
CA TYR A 154 29.56 -6.95 -17.88
C TYR A 154 28.43 -7.43 -16.95
N THR A 155 28.03 -8.69 -17.05
CA THR A 155 26.89 -9.23 -16.25
C THR A 155 27.12 -9.09 -14.75
N GLY A 156 28.33 -9.38 -14.26
CA GLY A 156 28.66 -9.27 -12.85
C GLY A 156 28.56 -7.85 -12.33
N ASP A 157 29.01 -6.87 -13.10
CA ASP A 157 28.94 -5.44 -12.74
C ASP A 157 27.50 -4.95 -12.69
N ILE A 158 26.67 -5.37 -13.65
CA ILE A 158 25.26 -5.00 -13.70
C ILE A 158 24.50 -5.60 -12.51
N MET A 159 24.74 -6.87 -12.20
CA MET A 159 24.11 -7.52 -11.04
C MET A 159 24.50 -6.83 -9.72
N GLY A 160 25.76 -6.45 -9.57
CA GLY A 160 26.23 -5.70 -8.41
C GLY A 160 25.55 -4.34 -8.30
N ASP A 161 25.39 -3.62 -9.41
CA ASP A 161 24.70 -2.34 -9.44
C ASP A 161 23.22 -2.46 -9.10
N LEU A 162 22.53 -3.46 -9.65
CA LEU A 162 21.13 -3.74 -9.34
C LEU A 162 20.95 -4.03 -7.86
N ASN A 163 21.84 -4.80 -7.24
CA ASN A 163 21.80 -5.07 -5.81
C ASN A 163 21.95 -3.80 -4.96
N LYS A 164 22.83 -2.89 -5.36
CA LYS A 164 22.98 -1.59 -4.68
C LYS A 164 21.71 -0.74 -4.80
N LYS A 165 20.96 -0.90 -5.85
CA LYS A 165 19.71 -0.17 -6.11
C LYS A 165 18.47 -0.92 -5.62
N ARG A 166 18.63 -1.82 -4.66
CA ARG A 166 17.53 -2.61 -4.09
C ARG A 166 16.78 -3.44 -5.14
N GLY A 167 17.44 -3.76 -6.25
CA GLY A 167 16.90 -4.61 -7.29
C GLY A 167 16.97 -6.08 -6.91
N ARG A 168 16.04 -6.86 -7.44
CA ARG A 168 16.02 -8.31 -7.30
C ARG A 168 16.16 -8.94 -8.68
N VAL A 169 17.28 -9.61 -8.90
CA VAL A 169 17.52 -10.33 -10.16
C VAL A 169 16.65 -11.58 -10.19
N LEU A 170 15.80 -11.69 -11.20
CA LEU A 170 14.88 -12.82 -11.40
C LEU A 170 15.46 -13.88 -12.33
N GLY A 171 16.32 -13.49 -13.26
CA GLY A 171 16.90 -14.43 -14.21
C GLY A 171 17.93 -13.77 -15.10
N MET A 172 18.73 -14.62 -15.75
CA MET A 172 19.71 -14.25 -16.76
C MET A 172 19.53 -15.20 -17.95
N ASN A 173 19.37 -14.63 -19.15
CA ASN A 173 19.14 -15.40 -20.36
C ASN A 173 20.19 -15.07 -21.42
N PRO A 174 20.97 -16.04 -21.90
CA PRO A 174 21.89 -15.78 -23.00
C PRO A 174 21.11 -15.35 -24.25
N THR A 175 21.64 -14.38 -24.95
CA THR A 175 21.11 -13.95 -26.24
C THR A 175 22.15 -14.12 -27.31
N ASP A 176 21.82 -13.75 -28.57
CA ASP A 176 22.76 -13.83 -29.69
C ASP A 176 23.93 -12.85 -29.51
N HIS A 177 25.05 -13.14 -30.18
CA HIS A 177 26.23 -12.24 -30.25
C HIS A 177 26.96 -11.97 -28.92
N GLY A 178 27.00 -12.97 -28.03
CA GLY A 178 27.75 -12.86 -26.78
C GLY A 178 27.17 -11.86 -25.78
N LYS A 179 25.85 -11.64 -25.83
CA LYS A 179 25.13 -10.80 -24.89
C LYS A 179 24.24 -11.62 -23.97
N THR A 180 23.93 -11.07 -22.83
CA THR A 180 23.04 -11.67 -21.83
C THR A 180 21.94 -10.68 -21.47
N GLU A 181 20.69 -11.17 -21.43
CA GLU A 181 19.57 -10.43 -20.87
C GLU A 181 19.48 -10.67 -19.39
N ILE A 182 19.43 -9.59 -18.61
CA ILE A 182 19.21 -9.63 -17.16
C ILE A 182 17.81 -9.12 -16.89
N VAL A 183 17.00 -9.92 -16.22
CA VAL A 183 15.64 -9.57 -15.83
C VAL A 183 15.61 -9.35 -14.32
N ALA A 184 15.08 -8.22 -13.88
CA ALA A 184 15.04 -7.86 -12.47
C ALA A 184 13.81 -7.03 -12.12
N ASP A 185 13.42 -7.08 -10.87
CA ASP A 185 12.49 -6.13 -10.27
C ASP A 185 13.28 -5.05 -9.54
N ILE A 186 12.89 -3.79 -9.71
CA ILE A 186 13.58 -2.66 -9.11
C ILE A 186 12.58 -1.58 -8.68
N PRO A 187 12.79 -0.94 -7.52
CA PRO A 187 11.96 0.20 -7.15
C PRO A 187 12.06 1.31 -8.18
N LEU A 188 10.91 1.89 -8.53
CA LEU A 188 10.83 2.95 -9.55
C LEU A 188 11.77 4.11 -9.24
N SER A 189 11.91 4.49 -7.96
CA SER A 189 12.77 5.58 -7.53
C SER A 189 14.25 5.39 -7.88
N GLU A 190 14.68 4.15 -8.04
CA GLU A 190 16.08 3.82 -8.35
C GLU A 190 16.40 3.86 -9.85
N LEU A 191 15.39 4.04 -10.70
CA LEU A 191 15.58 4.03 -12.16
C LEU A 191 16.16 5.32 -12.72
N TYR A 192 15.98 6.44 -12.05
CA TYR A 192 16.26 7.76 -12.63
C TYR A 192 17.71 7.98 -13.07
N GLY A 193 18.67 7.34 -12.47
CA GLY A 193 20.06 7.41 -12.87
C GLY A 193 20.59 6.16 -13.57
N TYR A 194 19.75 5.14 -13.75
CA TYR A 194 20.20 3.81 -14.13
C TYR A 194 20.84 3.76 -15.52
N SER A 195 20.22 4.42 -16.50
CA SER A 195 20.74 4.43 -17.88
C SER A 195 22.12 5.10 -17.97
N THR A 196 22.34 6.14 -17.21
CA THR A 196 23.65 6.82 -17.14
C THR A 196 24.70 5.91 -16.51
N ASN A 197 24.36 5.24 -15.40
CA ASN A 197 25.25 4.29 -14.73
C ASN A 197 25.57 3.10 -15.64
N LEU A 198 24.60 2.58 -16.34
CA LEU A 198 24.78 1.48 -17.29
C LEU A 198 25.79 1.83 -18.38
N ARG A 199 25.68 3.01 -18.96
CA ARG A 199 26.64 3.50 -19.96
C ARG A 199 28.06 3.64 -19.37
N SER A 200 28.17 4.17 -18.19
CA SER A 200 29.45 4.34 -17.50
C SER A 200 30.12 2.99 -17.24
N MET A 201 29.38 2.01 -16.71
CA MET A 201 29.90 0.69 -16.38
C MET A 201 30.31 -0.14 -17.61
N THR A 202 29.58 0.00 -18.73
CA THR A 202 29.82 -0.82 -19.93
C THR A 202 30.63 -0.11 -21.01
N GLY A 203 31.10 1.11 -20.74
CA GLY A 203 31.83 1.90 -21.75
C GLY A 203 30.96 2.27 -22.95
N GLY A 204 29.67 2.47 -22.74
CA GLY A 204 28.70 2.80 -23.80
C GLY A 204 28.14 1.59 -24.57
N ARG A 205 28.48 0.36 -24.16
CA ARG A 205 28.02 -0.87 -24.83
C ARG A 205 26.78 -1.49 -24.23
N GLY A 206 26.39 -1.07 -23.02
CA GLY A 206 25.19 -1.54 -22.35
C GLY A 206 23.93 -0.95 -22.95
N SER A 207 22.86 -1.78 -23.02
CA SER A 207 21.58 -1.35 -23.56
C SER A 207 20.41 -1.89 -22.72
#